data_75fd626c3ecef227f66b40a7a6ec7745
#
_entry.id   75fd626c3ecef227f66b40a7a6ec7745
#
_cell.length_a   1.000
_cell.length_b   1.000
_cell.length_c   1.000
_cell.angle_alpha   90.00
_cell.angle_beta   90.00
_cell.angle_gamma   90.00
#
_symmetry.space_group_name_H-M   'P 1'
#
loop_
_entity.id
_entity.type
_entity.pdbx_description
1 polymer ?
#
loop_
_entity_poly.entity_id
_entity_poly.type
_entity_poly.pdbx_seq_one_letter_code
_entity_poly.pdbx_strand_id
1 'polypeptide(L)'
;LLAWNRASSRAISDVMEKHLEVEVTDRSVIGARMIYRLPISGAAGLSIPKQLPKRMRWDWVVLNGGGNDLWLGCGCTACRRKMDRLTSEDGSSGAIPDLVNQLRSRGAKVIYTGYLRSPGRGSPIEYCKDEGEELDRRAARMAQLDDGVFFLSLADLVPHGDRSFHGLDMIHPSIKGSHAIGTRIADLIKIEADAAQAD
;
A
#
# COMPACT_ATOMS: atom_id res chain seq x y z
N LEU A 1 -5.67 -0.85 3.98
CA LEU A 1 -5.06 -2.17 3.98
C LEU A 1 -4.17 -2.39 5.20
N LEU A 2 -3.03 -1.70 5.32
CA LEU A 2 -2.01 -1.93 6.35
C LEU A 2 -2.52 -1.77 7.79
N ALA A 3 -3.42 -0.82 8.06
CA ALA A 3 -3.94 -0.52 9.40
C ALA A 3 -4.95 -1.56 9.95
N TRP A 4 -5.28 -2.59 9.19
CA TRP A 4 -6.31 -3.55 9.56
C TRP A 4 -5.77 -4.64 10.49
N ASN A 5 -6.60 -5.20 11.35
CA ASN A 5 -6.27 -6.25 12.32
C ASN A 5 -5.26 -5.88 13.43
N ARG A 6 -4.92 -4.61 13.63
CA ARG A 6 -3.98 -4.16 14.68
C ARG A 6 -4.42 -4.54 16.10
N ALA A 7 -5.71 -4.44 16.40
CA ALA A 7 -6.24 -4.76 17.73
C ALA A 7 -6.09 -6.25 18.10
N SER A 8 -5.86 -7.12 17.11
CA SER A 8 -5.68 -8.56 17.34
C SER A 8 -4.21 -8.99 17.38
N SER A 9 -3.25 -8.06 17.26
CA SER A 9 -1.82 -8.35 17.06
C SER A 9 -1.57 -9.32 15.89
N ARG A 10 -2.35 -9.14 14.83
CA ARG A 10 -2.31 -9.94 13.59
C ARG A 10 -2.42 -9.05 12.36
N ALA A 11 -1.98 -7.79 12.49
CA ALA A 11 -1.85 -6.89 11.36
C ALA A 11 -0.74 -7.35 10.41
N ILE A 12 -0.68 -6.75 9.25
CA ILE A 12 0.38 -7.00 8.28
C ILE A 12 1.75 -6.68 8.89
N SER A 13 1.85 -5.59 9.67
CA SER A 13 3.05 -5.20 10.41
C SER A 13 3.51 -6.25 11.41
N ASP A 14 2.59 -6.84 12.21
CA ASP A 14 2.93 -7.88 13.18
C ASP A 14 3.47 -9.15 12.50
N VAL A 15 2.91 -9.49 11.34
CA VAL A 15 3.41 -10.63 10.54
C VAL A 15 4.80 -10.36 9.99
N MET A 16 5.03 -9.15 9.45
CA MET A 16 6.35 -8.74 8.97
C MET A 16 7.39 -8.77 10.08
N GLU A 17 7.08 -8.18 11.24
CA GLU A 17 7.96 -8.14 12.41
C GLU A 17 8.40 -9.54 12.82
N LYS A 18 7.43 -10.46 12.95
CA LYS A 18 7.71 -11.86 13.29
C LYS A 18 8.52 -12.59 12.21
N HIS A 19 8.25 -12.32 10.94
CA HIS A 19 8.89 -13.03 9.84
C HIS A 19 10.32 -12.53 9.57
N LEU A 20 10.56 -11.24 9.77
CA LEU A 20 11.85 -10.58 9.56
C LEU A 20 12.73 -10.59 10.83
N GLU A 21 12.14 -10.85 12.00
CA GLU A 21 12.80 -10.77 13.31
C GLU A 21 13.40 -9.38 13.60
N VAL A 22 12.72 -8.32 13.12
CA VAL A 22 13.09 -6.91 13.31
C VAL A 22 11.89 -6.11 13.78
N GLU A 23 12.12 -4.97 14.45
CA GLU A 23 11.06 -4.05 14.84
C GLU A 23 10.40 -3.41 13.62
N VAL A 24 9.08 -3.47 13.54
CA VAL A 24 8.27 -2.82 12.50
C VAL A 24 7.38 -1.73 13.09
N THR A 25 7.71 -0.49 12.82
CA THR A 25 6.92 0.67 13.25
C THR A 25 5.69 0.86 12.37
N ASP A 26 4.51 0.50 12.83
CA ASP A 26 3.25 0.71 12.11
C ASP A 26 2.64 2.10 12.39
N ARG A 27 2.60 2.94 11.36
CA ARG A 27 2.01 4.29 11.37
C ARG A 27 0.75 4.40 10.53
N SER A 28 0.28 3.30 10.00
CA SER A 28 -0.91 3.26 9.14
C SER A 28 -2.18 3.67 9.91
N VAL A 29 -3.10 4.36 9.23
CA VAL A 29 -4.37 4.83 9.79
C VAL A 29 -5.52 4.44 8.86
N ILE A 30 -6.59 3.88 9.43
CA ILE A 30 -7.80 3.52 8.68
C ILE A 30 -8.40 4.78 8.04
N GLY A 31 -8.79 4.69 6.77
CA GLY A 31 -9.39 5.81 6.04
C GLY A 31 -8.39 6.87 5.53
N ALA A 32 -7.08 6.69 5.78
CA ALA A 32 -6.06 7.62 5.32
C ALA A 32 -6.01 7.70 3.78
N ARG A 33 -5.61 8.88 3.26
CA ARG A 33 -5.51 9.18 1.82
C ARG A 33 -4.17 9.78 1.46
N MET A 34 -3.77 9.63 0.23
CA MET A 34 -2.60 10.29 -0.34
C MET A 34 -2.84 11.80 -0.52
N ILE A 35 -4.03 12.16 -1.02
CA ILE A 35 -4.45 13.55 -1.25
C ILE A 35 -5.46 13.95 -0.16
N TYR A 36 -4.96 14.53 0.93
CA TYR A 36 -5.79 14.94 2.06
C TYR A 36 -5.60 16.42 2.39
N ARG A 37 -6.69 17.20 2.45
CA ARG A 37 -6.63 18.67 2.54
C ARG A 37 -6.80 19.23 3.95
N LEU A 38 -7.54 18.54 4.84
CA LEU A 38 -7.83 19.05 6.16
C LEU A 38 -6.57 19.01 7.05
N PRO A 39 -6.10 20.15 7.61
CA PRO A 39 -4.80 20.20 8.27
C PRO A 39 -4.78 19.42 9.60
N ILE A 40 -5.80 19.54 10.44
CA ILE A 40 -5.84 18.96 11.80
C ILE A 40 -5.95 17.43 11.70
N SER A 41 -6.99 16.92 11.05
CA SER A 41 -7.19 15.47 10.89
C SER A 41 -6.14 14.82 9.99
N GLY A 42 -5.56 15.59 9.04
CA GLY A 42 -4.40 15.14 8.28
C GLY A 42 -3.17 14.95 9.16
N ALA A 43 -2.91 15.85 10.10
CA ALA A 43 -1.84 15.72 11.09
C ALA A 43 -2.10 14.57 12.08
N ALA A 44 -3.37 14.25 12.35
CA ALA A 44 -3.78 13.09 13.14
C ALA A 44 -3.68 11.75 12.39
N GLY A 45 -3.09 11.73 11.18
CA GLY A 45 -2.77 10.51 10.42
C GLY A 45 -3.66 10.25 9.21
N LEU A 46 -4.72 11.02 8.95
CA LEU A 46 -5.54 10.83 7.74
C LEU A 46 -4.86 11.28 6.45
N SER A 47 -3.72 11.95 6.52
CA SER A 47 -2.83 12.23 5.38
C SER A 47 -1.64 11.26 5.41
N ILE A 48 -1.57 10.32 4.48
CA ILE A 48 -0.48 9.33 4.39
C ILE A 48 0.90 10.04 4.37
N PRO A 49 1.13 11.10 3.58
CA PRO A 49 2.42 11.79 3.59
C PRO A 49 2.80 12.40 4.95
N LYS A 50 1.82 12.65 5.84
CA LYS A 50 2.07 13.21 7.18
C LYS A 50 2.28 12.14 8.26
N GLN A 51 2.06 10.88 7.97
CA GLN A 51 2.29 9.78 8.90
C GLN A 51 3.80 9.55 9.14
N LEU A 52 4.63 9.95 8.20
CA LEU A 52 6.07 9.72 8.24
C LEU A 52 6.82 10.93 8.83
N PRO A 53 7.55 10.76 9.95
CA PRO A 53 8.33 11.84 10.55
C PRO A 53 9.42 12.34 9.62
N LYS A 54 9.53 13.67 9.48
CA LYS A 54 10.47 14.29 8.54
C LYS A 54 11.95 13.99 8.83
N ARG A 55 12.30 13.68 10.07
CA ARG A 55 13.70 13.51 10.53
C ARG A 55 14.12 12.05 10.71
N MET A 56 13.20 11.08 10.61
CA MET A 56 13.53 9.67 10.75
C MET A 56 14.06 9.12 9.42
N ARG A 57 15.04 8.23 9.54
CA ARG A 57 15.54 7.41 8.46
C ARG A 57 15.02 5.99 8.65
N TRP A 58 14.77 5.32 7.57
CA TRP A 58 14.26 3.96 7.51
C TRP A 58 15.07 3.19 6.49
N ASP A 59 15.40 1.94 6.76
CA ASP A 59 15.98 1.06 5.75
C ASP A 59 14.92 0.68 4.71
N TRP A 60 13.73 0.35 5.21
CA TRP A 60 12.58 0.00 4.39
C TRP A 60 11.33 0.78 4.80
N VAL A 61 10.53 1.15 3.81
CA VAL A 61 9.20 1.72 4.02
C VAL A 61 8.18 0.98 3.16
N VAL A 62 7.14 0.45 3.78
CA VAL A 62 6.02 -0.16 3.08
C VAL A 62 4.88 0.85 2.98
N LEU A 63 4.44 1.14 1.77
CA LEU A 63 3.36 2.06 1.47
C LEU A 63 2.18 1.35 0.83
N ASN A 64 0.99 1.81 1.18
CA ASN A 64 -0.25 1.51 0.48
C ASN A 64 -1.15 2.74 0.53
N GLY A 65 -1.62 3.23 -0.60
CA GLY A 65 -2.42 4.46 -0.64
C GLY A 65 -3.13 4.63 -1.98
N GLY A 66 -4.04 5.61 -2.08
CA GLY A 66 -4.76 5.93 -3.31
C GLY A 66 -6.16 5.29 -3.40
N GLY A 67 -6.39 4.07 -2.90
CA GLY A 67 -7.71 3.43 -2.97
C GLY A 67 -8.82 4.25 -2.29
N ASN A 68 -8.56 4.78 -1.09
CA ASN A 68 -9.51 5.69 -0.44
C ASN A 68 -9.66 7.03 -1.19
N ASP A 69 -8.65 7.45 -1.94
CA ASP A 69 -8.74 8.63 -2.80
C ASP A 69 -9.64 8.38 -4.00
N LEU A 70 -9.61 7.18 -4.58
CA LEU A 70 -10.47 6.78 -5.67
C LEU A 70 -11.90 6.52 -5.18
N TRP A 71 -12.06 5.63 -4.22
CA TRP A 71 -13.38 5.24 -3.71
C TRP A 71 -14.15 6.42 -3.11
N LEU A 72 -13.57 7.09 -2.11
CA LEU A 72 -14.22 8.21 -1.41
C LEU A 72 -14.04 9.56 -2.11
N GLY A 73 -13.12 9.66 -3.07
CA GLY A 73 -12.77 10.92 -3.71
C GLY A 73 -13.37 11.13 -5.09
N CYS A 74 -13.68 10.06 -5.84
CA CYS A 74 -14.32 10.10 -7.15
C CYS A 74 -15.34 8.99 -7.37
N GLY A 75 -15.61 8.14 -6.34
CA GLY A 75 -16.63 7.09 -6.41
C GLY A 75 -16.35 6.01 -7.44
N CYS A 76 -15.10 5.82 -7.86
CA CYS A 76 -14.69 4.86 -8.89
C CYS A 76 -15.48 4.94 -10.21
N THR A 77 -15.92 6.14 -10.59
CA THR A 77 -16.74 6.33 -11.82
C THR A 77 -16.17 7.38 -12.77
N ALA A 78 -15.54 8.43 -12.25
CA ALA A 78 -14.95 9.52 -13.03
C ALA A 78 -13.58 9.90 -12.47
N CYS A 79 -12.71 8.89 -12.31
CA CYS A 79 -11.50 9.02 -11.52
C CYS A 79 -10.26 9.51 -12.27
N ARG A 80 -10.29 9.71 -13.59
CA ARG A 80 -9.13 10.09 -14.40
C ARG A 80 -8.31 11.22 -13.77
N ARG A 81 -8.95 12.37 -13.48
CA ARG A 81 -8.25 13.52 -12.86
C ARG A 81 -7.68 13.22 -11.47
N LYS A 82 -8.35 12.35 -10.71
CA LYS A 82 -7.88 11.93 -9.39
C LYS A 82 -6.69 10.99 -9.54
N MET A 83 -6.77 10.05 -10.46
CA MET A 83 -5.70 9.13 -10.81
C MET A 83 -4.44 9.89 -11.23
N ASP A 84 -4.56 10.85 -12.16
CA ASP A 84 -3.42 11.65 -12.63
C ASP A 84 -2.76 12.49 -11.51
N ARG A 85 -3.52 12.86 -10.49
CA ARG A 85 -2.99 13.53 -9.30
C ARG A 85 -2.35 12.57 -8.29
N LEU A 86 -2.76 11.31 -8.28
CA LEU A 86 -2.14 10.27 -7.47
C LEU A 86 -0.83 9.82 -8.08
N THR A 87 -0.86 9.50 -9.37
CA THR A 87 0.30 9.10 -10.14
C THR A 87 0.03 9.30 -11.62
N SER A 88 0.99 9.86 -12.36
CA SER A 88 0.95 9.99 -13.82
C SER A 88 0.91 8.62 -14.50
N GLU A 89 0.55 8.61 -15.79
CA GLU A 89 0.44 7.37 -16.54
C GLU A 89 1.77 6.59 -16.64
N ASP A 90 2.88 7.32 -16.71
CA ASP A 90 4.24 6.77 -16.74
C ASP A 90 4.83 6.48 -15.34
N GLY A 91 4.13 6.81 -14.27
CA GLY A 91 4.58 6.62 -12.89
C GLY A 91 5.53 7.68 -12.36
N SER A 92 5.92 8.69 -13.15
CA SER A 92 7.01 9.61 -12.82
C SER A 92 6.61 10.75 -11.88
N SER A 93 5.33 11.12 -11.81
CA SER A 93 4.85 12.29 -11.08
C SER A 93 3.50 12.07 -10.40
N GLY A 94 3.21 12.87 -9.37
CA GLY A 94 1.99 12.80 -8.57
C GLY A 94 2.24 12.53 -7.09
N ALA A 95 1.18 12.51 -6.30
CA ALA A 95 1.29 12.44 -4.83
C ALA A 95 2.00 11.15 -4.34
N ILE A 96 1.87 10.05 -5.06
CA ILE A 96 2.53 8.78 -4.73
C ILE A 96 4.03 8.85 -5.09
N PRO A 97 4.42 9.14 -6.34
CA PRO A 97 5.84 9.30 -6.70
C PRO A 97 6.55 10.38 -5.86
N ASP A 98 5.89 11.50 -5.57
CA ASP A 98 6.47 12.57 -4.74
C ASP A 98 6.83 12.05 -3.33
N LEU A 99 5.95 11.26 -2.70
CA LEU A 99 6.23 10.66 -1.40
C LEU A 99 7.33 9.60 -1.49
N VAL A 100 7.29 8.75 -2.51
CA VAL A 100 8.32 7.73 -2.75
C VAL A 100 9.69 8.39 -2.94
N ASN A 101 9.80 9.40 -3.79
CA ASN A 101 11.04 10.15 -4.03
C ASN A 101 11.55 10.81 -2.74
N GLN A 102 10.64 11.34 -1.91
CA GLN A 102 11.01 11.90 -0.61
C GLN A 102 11.61 10.85 0.34
N LEU A 103 11.12 9.61 0.31
CA LEU A 103 11.65 8.52 1.12
C LEU A 103 12.98 8.02 0.55
N ARG A 104 13.07 7.86 -0.76
CA ARG A 104 14.29 7.48 -1.46
C ARG A 104 15.43 8.46 -1.22
N SER A 105 15.15 9.75 -1.26
CA SER A 105 16.16 10.80 -0.97
C SER A 105 16.71 10.74 0.47
N ARG A 106 16.06 10.01 1.37
CA ARG A 106 16.52 9.75 2.75
C ARG A 106 17.20 8.39 2.90
N GLY A 107 17.35 7.64 1.82
CA GLY A 107 18.01 6.34 1.78
C GLY A 107 17.12 5.13 1.98
N ALA A 108 15.80 5.29 2.15
CA ALA A 108 14.90 4.16 2.31
C ALA A 108 14.71 3.39 1.01
N LYS A 109 14.70 2.07 1.04
CA LYS A 109 14.06 1.23 0.02
C LYS A 109 12.55 1.28 0.24
N VAL A 110 11.76 1.34 -0.83
CA VAL A 110 10.30 1.54 -0.73
C VAL A 110 9.55 0.41 -1.41
N ILE A 111 8.68 -0.27 -0.68
CA ILE A 111 7.71 -1.22 -1.25
C ILE A 111 6.35 -0.52 -1.32
N TYR A 112 5.83 -0.35 -2.52
CA TYR A 112 4.44 0.05 -2.72
C TYR A 112 3.59 -1.20 -2.97
N THR A 113 2.66 -1.51 -2.05
CA THR A 113 1.77 -2.66 -2.19
C THR A 113 0.52 -2.28 -2.96
N GLY A 114 0.14 -3.12 -3.91
CA GLY A 114 -1.16 -3.08 -4.58
C GLY A 114 -2.32 -3.35 -3.62
N TYR A 115 -3.52 -3.37 -4.16
CA TYR A 115 -4.73 -3.63 -3.38
C TYR A 115 -5.12 -5.11 -3.41
N LEU A 116 -5.62 -5.58 -2.25
CA LEU A 116 -6.28 -6.88 -2.16
C LEU A 116 -7.49 -6.87 -3.09
N ARG A 117 -7.47 -7.73 -4.10
CA ARG A 117 -8.54 -7.81 -5.09
C ARG A 117 -9.80 -8.35 -4.44
N SER A 118 -10.95 -7.82 -4.87
CA SER A 118 -12.25 -8.38 -4.52
C SER A 118 -12.32 -9.86 -4.91
N PRO A 119 -13.01 -10.69 -4.13
CA PRO A 119 -13.22 -12.10 -4.50
C PRO A 119 -14.19 -12.29 -5.69
N GLY A 120 -14.62 -11.20 -6.33
CA GLY A 120 -15.54 -11.23 -7.48
C GLY A 120 -17.02 -11.33 -7.12
N ARG A 121 -17.36 -11.50 -5.82
CA ARG A 121 -18.75 -11.56 -5.35
C ARG A 121 -18.90 -10.98 -3.95
N GLY A 122 -19.90 -10.10 -3.78
CA GLY A 122 -20.31 -9.58 -2.47
C GLY A 122 -19.38 -8.54 -1.88
N SER A 123 -18.43 -8.00 -2.64
CA SER A 123 -17.62 -6.87 -2.23
C SER A 123 -18.26 -5.55 -2.69
N PRO A 124 -18.39 -4.56 -1.78
CA PRO A 124 -18.93 -3.25 -2.15
C PRO A 124 -17.99 -2.42 -3.02
N ILE A 125 -16.74 -2.87 -3.23
CA ILE A 125 -15.75 -2.19 -4.09
C ILE A 125 -15.47 -2.94 -5.39
N GLU A 126 -16.29 -3.93 -5.76
CA GLU A 126 -16.11 -4.68 -7.02
C GLU A 126 -16.12 -3.74 -8.23
N TYR A 127 -16.98 -2.71 -8.21
CA TYR A 127 -17.06 -1.71 -9.27
C TYR A 127 -15.84 -0.78 -9.35
N CYS A 128 -14.92 -0.83 -8.39
CA CYS A 128 -13.65 -0.10 -8.40
C CYS A 128 -12.49 -0.91 -9.02
N LYS A 129 -12.77 -2.06 -9.58
CA LYS A 129 -11.74 -2.99 -10.07
C LYS A 129 -10.83 -2.34 -11.10
N ASP A 130 -11.42 -1.67 -12.10
CA ASP A 130 -10.66 -1.06 -13.20
C ASP A 130 -9.76 0.07 -12.71
N GLU A 131 -10.23 0.91 -11.79
CA GLU A 131 -9.42 1.94 -11.17
C GLU A 131 -8.30 1.38 -10.29
N GLY A 132 -8.57 0.28 -9.60
CA GLY A 132 -7.55 -0.42 -8.80
C GLY A 132 -6.46 -1.01 -9.69
N GLU A 133 -6.82 -1.63 -10.81
CA GLU A 133 -5.88 -2.18 -11.80
C GLU A 133 -5.05 -1.08 -12.46
N GLU A 134 -5.67 0.04 -12.81
CA GLU A 134 -4.95 1.18 -13.37
C GLU A 134 -3.96 1.79 -12.38
N LEU A 135 -4.35 1.93 -11.10
CA LEU A 135 -3.44 2.41 -10.06
C LEU A 135 -2.24 1.46 -9.88
N ASP A 136 -2.48 0.16 -9.84
CA ASP A 136 -1.43 -0.86 -9.72
C ASP A 136 -0.49 -0.82 -10.93
N ARG A 137 -1.02 -0.66 -12.14
CA ARG A 137 -0.24 -0.55 -13.37
C ARG A 137 0.68 0.68 -13.36
N ARG A 138 0.20 1.82 -12.88
CA ARG A 138 1.00 3.05 -12.74
C ARG A 138 2.05 2.92 -11.63
N ALA A 139 1.70 2.28 -10.52
CA ALA A 139 2.65 2.00 -9.44
C ALA A 139 3.76 1.03 -9.88
N ALA A 140 3.43 0.03 -10.70
CA ALA A 140 4.43 -0.86 -11.29
C ALA A 140 5.39 -0.11 -12.22
N ARG A 141 4.91 0.86 -13.02
CA ARG A 141 5.77 1.72 -13.83
C ARG A 141 6.67 2.61 -12.97
N MET A 142 6.13 3.20 -11.90
CA MET A 142 6.93 3.97 -10.94
C MET A 142 8.09 3.15 -10.38
N ALA A 143 7.86 1.89 -10.04
CA ALA A 143 8.90 1.01 -9.52
C ALA A 143 10.02 0.72 -10.55
N GLN A 144 9.73 0.81 -11.84
CA GLN A 144 10.74 0.64 -12.91
C GLN A 144 11.68 1.84 -13.07
N LEU A 145 11.39 2.96 -12.42
CA LEU A 145 12.17 4.20 -12.54
C LEU A 145 13.30 4.31 -11.51
N ASP A 146 13.33 3.48 -10.47
CA ASP A 146 14.33 3.51 -9.38
C ASP A 146 14.48 2.11 -8.79
N ASP A 147 15.68 1.54 -8.82
CA ASP A 147 16.02 0.19 -8.34
C ASP A 147 15.76 -0.02 -6.83
N GLY A 148 15.59 1.05 -6.07
CA GLY A 148 15.19 0.97 -4.65
C GLY A 148 13.69 1.10 -4.42
N VAL A 149 12.87 1.04 -5.46
CA VAL A 149 11.41 1.09 -5.40
C VAL A 149 10.83 -0.21 -5.94
N PHE A 150 10.00 -0.86 -5.15
CA PHE A 150 9.42 -2.15 -5.48
C PHE A 150 7.90 -2.05 -5.51
N PHE A 151 7.27 -2.60 -6.54
CA PHE A 151 5.83 -2.79 -6.58
C PHE A 151 5.46 -4.23 -6.24
N LEU A 152 4.76 -4.43 -5.13
CA LEU A 152 4.24 -5.74 -4.75
C LEU A 152 2.78 -5.87 -5.17
N SER A 153 2.54 -6.61 -6.24
CA SER A 153 1.17 -6.93 -6.67
C SER A 153 0.50 -7.90 -5.69
N LEU A 154 -0.77 -7.64 -5.40
CA LEU A 154 -1.64 -8.56 -4.68
C LEU A 154 -2.77 -9.10 -5.58
N ALA A 155 -2.65 -8.91 -6.90
CA ALA A 155 -3.71 -9.23 -7.86
C ALA A 155 -4.02 -10.74 -7.93
N ASP A 156 -3.03 -11.58 -7.70
CA ASP A 156 -3.09 -13.04 -7.72
C ASP A 156 -3.35 -13.68 -6.34
N LEU A 157 -3.41 -12.86 -5.27
CA LEU A 157 -3.49 -13.38 -3.91
C LEU A 157 -4.84 -14.02 -3.59
N VAL A 158 -5.92 -13.50 -4.17
CA VAL A 158 -7.29 -13.92 -3.89
C VAL A 158 -7.84 -14.74 -5.05
N PRO A 159 -8.01 -16.07 -4.90
CA PRO A 159 -8.71 -16.86 -5.90
C PRO A 159 -10.14 -16.38 -6.09
N HIS A 160 -10.64 -16.44 -7.31
CA HIS A 160 -12.02 -16.06 -7.60
C HIS A 160 -13.02 -16.85 -6.74
N GLY A 161 -13.89 -16.14 -6.05
CA GLY A 161 -14.90 -16.72 -5.15
C GLY A 161 -14.38 -16.99 -3.72
N ASP A 162 -13.08 -16.95 -3.45
CA ASP A 162 -12.55 -17.17 -2.11
C ASP A 162 -12.66 -15.92 -1.23
N ARG A 163 -13.67 -15.90 -0.38
CA ARG A 163 -13.93 -14.80 0.56
C ARG A 163 -13.07 -14.86 1.83
N SER A 164 -12.32 -15.93 2.05
CA SER A 164 -11.56 -16.14 3.30
C SER A 164 -10.41 -15.17 3.51
N PHE A 165 -9.94 -14.49 2.45
CA PHE A 165 -8.91 -13.45 2.52
C PHE A 165 -9.45 -12.09 2.99
N HIS A 166 -10.77 -11.93 3.05
CA HIS A 166 -11.41 -10.66 3.42
C HIS A 166 -12.06 -10.74 4.80
N GLY A 167 -12.11 -9.60 5.48
CA GLY A 167 -12.94 -9.39 6.65
C GLY A 167 -14.44 -9.40 6.30
N LEU A 168 -15.29 -9.20 7.30
CA LEU A 168 -16.75 -9.21 7.13
C LEU A 168 -17.26 -8.11 6.15
N ASP A 169 -16.52 -7.03 6.03
CA ASP A 169 -16.83 -5.92 5.11
C ASP A 169 -16.49 -6.23 3.64
N MET A 170 -15.83 -7.34 3.35
CA MET A 170 -15.40 -7.76 2.02
C MET A 170 -14.53 -6.74 1.27
N ILE A 171 -13.87 -5.84 2.01
CA ILE A 171 -12.94 -4.82 1.50
C ILE A 171 -11.55 -5.02 2.08
N HIS A 172 -11.48 -5.14 3.41
CA HIS A 172 -10.23 -5.22 4.14
C HIS A 172 -9.79 -6.67 4.38
N PRO A 173 -8.50 -6.92 4.60
CA PRO A 173 -8.01 -8.27 4.77
C PRO A 173 -8.55 -8.91 6.06
N SER A 174 -8.89 -10.18 6.00
CA SER A 174 -9.03 -11.05 7.17
C SER A 174 -7.66 -11.27 7.83
N ILE A 175 -7.63 -12.03 8.93
CA ILE A 175 -6.36 -12.50 9.53
C ILE A 175 -5.56 -13.32 8.52
N LYS A 176 -6.20 -14.20 7.73
CA LYS A 176 -5.56 -14.96 6.65
C LYS A 176 -4.98 -14.03 5.58
N GLY A 177 -5.76 -13.02 5.16
CA GLY A 177 -5.32 -12.03 4.19
C GLY A 177 -4.14 -11.20 4.70
N SER A 178 -4.19 -10.73 5.95
CA SER A 178 -3.07 -10.00 6.58
C SER A 178 -1.81 -10.84 6.67
N HIS A 179 -1.94 -12.12 7.05
CA HIS A 179 -0.81 -13.04 7.10
C HIS A 179 -0.17 -13.22 5.72
N ALA A 180 -0.97 -13.53 4.70
CA ALA A 180 -0.46 -13.75 3.36
C ALA A 180 0.23 -12.50 2.77
N ILE A 181 -0.33 -11.31 3.02
CA ILE A 181 0.27 -10.04 2.57
C ILE A 181 1.57 -9.76 3.32
N GLY A 182 1.57 -9.88 4.66
CA GLY A 182 2.74 -9.64 5.48
C GLY A 182 3.91 -10.57 5.15
N THR A 183 3.62 -11.85 4.89
CA THR A 183 4.61 -12.83 4.44
C THR A 183 5.20 -12.43 3.08
N ARG A 184 4.38 -12.09 2.08
CA ARG A 184 4.88 -11.65 0.76
C ARG A 184 5.78 -10.40 0.84
N ILE A 185 5.43 -9.45 1.70
CA ILE A 185 6.27 -8.24 1.91
C ILE A 185 7.60 -8.64 2.55
N ALA A 186 7.57 -9.47 3.58
CA ALA A 186 8.77 -9.90 4.28
C ALA A 186 9.69 -10.73 3.39
N ASP A 187 9.14 -11.63 2.58
CA ASP A 187 9.90 -12.43 1.62
C ASP A 187 10.60 -11.54 0.59
N LEU A 188 9.91 -10.52 0.05
CA LEU A 188 10.52 -9.55 -0.86
C LEU A 188 11.68 -8.81 -0.19
N ILE A 189 11.52 -8.36 1.06
CA ILE A 189 12.60 -7.69 1.81
C ILE A 189 13.81 -8.61 1.98
N LYS A 190 13.60 -9.90 2.30
CA LYS A 190 14.70 -10.87 2.46
C LYS A 190 15.44 -11.09 1.14
N ILE A 191 14.72 -11.33 0.04
CA ILE A 191 15.31 -11.53 -1.28
C ILE A 191 16.20 -10.34 -1.67
N GLU A 192 15.72 -9.11 -1.46
CA GLU A 192 16.46 -7.89 -1.80
C GLU A 192 17.62 -7.59 -0.83
N ALA A 193 17.53 -8.06 0.41
CA ALA A 193 18.64 -7.96 1.37
C ALA A 193 19.76 -8.94 1.04
N ASP A 194 19.40 -10.17 0.69
CA ASP A 194 20.37 -11.20 0.29
C ASP A 194 21.08 -10.84 -1.02
N ALA A 195 20.35 -10.29 -2.00
CA ALA A 195 20.94 -9.82 -3.25
C ALA A 195 21.98 -8.71 -3.02
N ALA A 196 21.68 -7.76 -2.11
CA ALA A 196 22.59 -6.65 -1.79
C ALA A 196 23.84 -7.08 -1.01
N GLN A 197 23.90 -8.30 -0.44
CA GLN A 197 25.07 -8.85 0.24
C GLN A 197 25.96 -9.66 -0.70
N ALA A 198 25.45 -10.05 -1.86
CA ALA A 198 26.14 -10.85 -2.86
C ALA A 198 26.95 -10.02 -3.86
N ASP A 199 26.69 -8.71 -3.96
CA ASP A 199 27.37 -7.72 -4.79
C ASP A 199 28.49 -6.99 -4.01
#